data_f6863ae28078c6782cd552fa19850be5
#
_entry.id   f6863ae28078c6782cd552fa19850be5
#
_cell.length_a   1.000
_cell.length_b   1.000
_cell.length_c   1.000
_cell.angle_alpha   90.00
_cell.angle_beta   90.00
_cell.angle_gamma   90.00
#
_symmetry.space_group_name_H-M   'P 1'
#
loop_
_entity.id
_entity.type
_entity.pdbx_description
1 polymer ?
#
loop_
_entity_poly.entity_id
_entity_poly.type
_entity_poly.pdbx_seq_one_letter_code
_entity_poly.pdbx_strand_id
1 'polypeptide(L)'
;MADETNKRALPATSWAVLGLLSFGEELSGYDLKKWSDRSLRFFYWSPSFSQIYSELKRLEKAGYASSRMVSQDTGTRDKRVYRITDEGMTAVREWAREAPVDPTVLKHGPMLRLWLGHLLDPERMREVLVQHQEFAERTRRRAMADVEGAKEESAWAYPMLTLKWAERYYASERDLAAAMLDDIDALAAGRDGREPRDRRP
;
A
#
# COMPACT_ATOMS: atom_id res chain seq x y z
N MET A 1 26.64 21.69 -12.15
CA MET A 1 26.86 20.65 -11.13
C MET A 1 25.80 20.61 -10.03
N ALA A 2 25.09 21.68 -9.68
CA ALA A 2 23.98 21.67 -8.70
C ALA A 2 22.67 21.07 -9.22
N ASP A 3 22.47 21.00 -10.55
CA ASP A 3 21.20 20.56 -11.18
C ASP A 3 21.10 19.01 -11.32
N GLU A 4 22.23 18.30 -11.44
CA GLU A 4 22.24 16.83 -11.52
C GLU A 4 21.98 16.13 -10.17
N THR A 5 22.38 16.75 -9.07
CA THR A 5 22.15 16.19 -7.72
C THR A 5 20.67 16.26 -7.31
N ASN A 6 19.92 17.23 -7.85
CA ASN A 6 18.50 17.40 -7.55
C ASN A 6 17.59 16.47 -8.38
N LYS A 7 18.04 15.96 -9.52
CA LYS A 7 17.30 14.98 -10.34
C LYS A 7 17.21 13.60 -9.68
N ARG A 8 18.16 13.22 -8.80
CA ARG A 8 18.22 11.92 -8.13
C ARG A 8 17.39 11.81 -6.84
N ALA A 9 16.90 12.91 -6.29
CA ALA A 9 16.19 12.95 -5.01
C ALA A 9 14.65 12.99 -5.17
N LEU A 10 14.09 12.10 -6.00
CA LEU A 10 12.63 11.95 -6.07
C LEU A 10 12.11 11.27 -4.80
N PRO A 11 10.96 11.72 -4.25
CA PRO A 11 10.27 10.98 -3.20
C PRO A 11 9.92 9.56 -3.64
N ALA A 12 9.86 8.64 -2.68
CA ALA A 12 9.51 7.25 -2.94
C ALA A 12 8.15 7.10 -3.67
N THR A 13 7.20 8.00 -3.41
CA THR A 13 5.91 8.06 -4.11
C THR A 13 6.03 8.41 -5.60
N SER A 14 7.00 9.26 -5.98
CA SER A 14 7.29 9.54 -7.40
C SER A 14 7.81 8.30 -8.11
N TRP A 15 8.70 7.53 -7.47
CA TRP A 15 9.20 6.26 -8.02
C TRP A 15 8.09 5.24 -8.21
N ALA A 16 7.13 5.18 -7.29
CA ALA A 16 5.96 4.32 -7.41
C ALA A 16 5.10 4.69 -8.63
N VAL A 17 4.80 5.99 -8.85
CA VAL A 17 4.04 6.45 -10.02
C VAL A 17 4.83 6.25 -11.32
N LEU A 18 6.12 6.52 -11.33
CA LEU A 18 6.99 6.28 -12.49
C LEU A 18 7.06 4.79 -12.82
N GLY A 19 7.11 3.93 -11.80
CA GLY A 19 7.05 2.47 -11.94
C GLY A 19 5.75 1.99 -12.60
N LEU A 20 4.60 2.58 -12.27
CA LEU A 20 3.34 2.27 -12.97
C LEU A 20 3.39 2.67 -14.45
N LEU A 21 4.01 3.81 -14.79
CA LEU A 21 4.17 4.25 -16.17
C LEU A 21 5.19 3.39 -16.95
N SER A 22 6.09 2.67 -16.27
CA SER A 22 7.14 1.86 -16.92
C SER A 22 6.63 0.63 -17.66
N PHE A 23 5.35 0.26 -17.47
CA PHE A 23 4.71 -0.80 -18.26
C PHE A 23 4.43 -0.40 -19.72
N GLY A 24 4.74 0.85 -20.10
CA GLY A 24 4.77 1.30 -21.50
C GLY A 24 3.43 1.77 -22.05
N GLU A 25 2.34 1.71 -21.27
CA GLU A 25 1.02 2.20 -21.68
C GLU A 25 0.88 3.71 -21.42
N GLU A 26 0.04 4.38 -22.23
CA GLU A 26 -0.40 5.73 -21.93
C GLU A 26 -1.55 5.68 -20.93
N LEU A 27 -1.32 6.19 -19.73
CA LEU A 27 -2.25 6.12 -18.61
C LEU A 27 -2.74 7.50 -18.20
N SER A 28 -4.05 7.65 -17.95
CA SER A 28 -4.57 8.84 -17.29
C SER A 28 -4.35 8.76 -15.78
N GLY A 29 -4.53 9.90 -15.08
CA GLY A 29 -4.51 9.89 -13.62
C GLY A 29 -5.55 8.94 -13.00
N TYR A 30 -6.68 8.70 -13.68
CA TYR A 30 -7.69 7.73 -13.28
C TYR A 30 -7.16 6.29 -13.42
N ASP A 31 -6.52 5.96 -14.55
CA ASP A 31 -5.94 4.63 -14.78
C ASP A 31 -4.84 4.33 -13.77
N LEU A 32 -3.96 5.31 -13.50
CA LEU A 32 -2.91 5.19 -12.48
C LEU A 32 -3.49 4.95 -11.08
N LYS A 33 -4.57 5.65 -10.72
CA LYS A 33 -5.28 5.39 -9.46
C LYS A 33 -5.82 3.98 -9.40
N LYS A 34 -6.48 3.52 -10.46
CA LYS A 34 -7.03 2.17 -10.57
C LYS A 34 -5.95 1.09 -10.47
N TRP A 35 -4.81 1.30 -11.13
CA TRP A 35 -3.67 0.37 -11.07
C TRP A 35 -3.03 0.34 -9.68
N SER A 36 -2.82 1.52 -9.08
CA SER A 36 -2.32 1.62 -7.70
C SER A 36 -3.23 0.90 -6.69
N ASP A 37 -4.56 1.03 -6.84
CA ASP A 37 -5.53 0.38 -5.96
C ASP A 37 -5.59 -1.15 -6.14
N ARG A 38 -5.13 -1.68 -7.28
CA ARG A 38 -5.05 -3.11 -7.56
C ARG A 38 -3.70 -3.75 -7.26
N SER A 39 -2.68 -2.96 -6.95
CA SER A 39 -1.32 -3.44 -6.73
C SER A 39 -0.66 -2.81 -5.50
N LEU A 40 -0.23 -1.56 -5.59
CA LEU A 40 0.59 -0.88 -4.58
C LEU A 40 -0.11 -0.75 -3.22
N ARG A 41 -1.43 -0.66 -3.18
CA ARG A 41 -2.21 -0.51 -1.94
C ARG A 41 -2.01 -1.62 -0.92
N PHE A 42 -1.61 -2.80 -1.38
CA PHE A 42 -1.46 -3.97 -0.50
C PHE A 42 -0.20 -3.93 0.35
N PHE A 43 0.84 -3.20 -0.09
CA PHE A 43 2.14 -3.25 0.57
C PHE A 43 2.86 -1.91 0.66
N TYR A 44 2.43 -0.92 -0.11
CA TYR A 44 3.17 0.34 -0.18
C TYR A 44 2.30 1.55 0.10
N TRP A 45 1.33 1.85 -0.80
CA TRP A 45 0.61 3.11 -0.75
C TRP A 45 -0.66 3.09 -1.60
N SER A 46 -1.72 3.75 -1.11
CA SER A 46 -2.95 4.00 -1.86
C SER A 46 -3.14 5.51 -2.03
N PRO A 47 -2.65 6.12 -3.12
CA PRO A 47 -2.69 7.56 -3.32
C PRO A 47 -4.10 8.08 -3.56
N SER A 48 -4.35 9.33 -3.12
CA SER A 48 -5.49 10.11 -3.61
C SER A 48 -5.25 10.60 -5.05
N PHE A 49 -6.31 11.01 -5.75
CA PHE A 49 -6.17 11.63 -7.08
C PHE A 49 -5.24 12.84 -7.04
N SER A 50 -5.37 13.71 -6.05
CA SER A 50 -4.52 14.90 -5.91
C SER A 50 -3.04 14.54 -5.75
N GLN A 51 -2.73 13.47 -5.01
CA GLN A 51 -1.36 12.97 -4.86
C GLN A 51 -0.81 12.45 -6.20
N ILE A 52 -1.59 11.66 -6.95
CA ILE A 52 -1.18 11.19 -8.28
C ILE A 52 -0.86 12.36 -9.21
N TYR A 53 -1.74 13.37 -9.30
CA TYR A 53 -1.49 14.53 -10.16
C TYR A 53 -0.29 15.37 -9.70
N SER A 54 -0.06 15.47 -8.38
CA SER A 54 1.13 16.14 -7.85
C SER A 54 2.42 15.42 -8.25
N GLU A 55 2.43 14.08 -8.18
CA GLU A 55 3.58 13.29 -8.60
C GLU A 55 3.79 13.34 -10.12
N LEU A 56 2.72 13.25 -10.92
CA LEU A 56 2.80 13.40 -12.39
C LEU A 56 3.39 14.75 -12.79
N LYS A 57 2.95 15.84 -12.17
CA LYS A 57 3.52 17.18 -12.40
C LYS A 57 5.00 17.26 -12.05
N ARG A 58 5.41 16.58 -10.95
CA ARG A 58 6.83 16.50 -10.55
C ARG A 58 7.65 15.72 -11.57
N LEU A 59 7.13 14.58 -12.05
CA LEU A 59 7.78 13.73 -13.04
C LEU A 59 7.90 14.44 -14.41
N GLU A 60 6.88 15.18 -14.85
CA GLU A 60 6.96 16.01 -16.05
C GLU A 60 8.04 17.11 -15.92
N LYS A 61 8.07 17.80 -14.76
CA LYS A 61 9.11 18.82 -14.49
C LYS A 61 10.52 18.23 -14.48
N ALA A 62 10.68 16.98 -14.03
CA ALA A 62 11.95 16.26 -14.06
C ALA A 62 12.32 15.70 -15.44
N GLY A 63 11.41 15.77 -16.44
CA GLY A 63 11.61 15.19 -17.75
C GLY A 63 11.42 13.67 -17.82
N TYR A 64 10.89 13.04 -16.76
CA TYR A 64 10.73 11.58 -16.67
C TYR A 64 9.38 11.08 -17.18
N ALA A 65 8.40 11.98 -17.32
CA ALA A 65 7.12 11.71 -17.95
C ALA A 65 6.76 12.83 -18.93
N SER A 66 5.98 12.51 -19.94
CA SER A 66 5.34 13.45 -20.86
C SER A 66 3.84 13.23 -20.86
N SER A 67 3.07 14.26 -21.24
CA SER A 67 1.61 14.12 -21.36
C SER A 67 1.10 14.73 -22.66
N ARG A 68 -0.06 14.23 -23.09
CA ARG A 68 -0.83 14.79 -24.21
C ARG A 68 -2.34 14.72 -23.91
N MET A 69 -3.09 15.57 -24.61
CA MET A 69 -4.55 15.49 -24.60
C MET A 69 -5.01 14.48 -25.65
N VAL A 70 -5.98 13.65 -25.28
CA VAL A 70 -6.63 12.70 -26.17
C VAL A 70 -8.11 13.05 -26.23
N SER A 71 -8.60 13.34 -27.43
CA SER A 71 -10.02 13.56 -27.68
C SER A 71 -10.78 12.23 -27.59
N GLN A 72 -11.96 12.24 -26.97
CA GLN A 72 -12.84 11.08 -26.92
C GLN A 72 -13.98 11.29 -27.89
N ASP A 73 -14.12 10.42 -28.90
CA ASP A 73 -15.10 10.51 -30.00
C ASP A 73 -16.57 10.47 -29.55
N THR A 74 -16.85 10.31 -28.27
CA THR A 74 -18.20 10.14 -27.70
C THR A 74 -18.77 11.38 -27.02
N GLY A 75 -18.26 12.59 -27.34
CA GLY A 75 -18.75 13.83 -26.69
C GLY A 75 -18.35 13.96 -25.21
N THR A 76 -17.53 13.08 -24.72
CA THR A 76 -16.95 13.10 -23.36
C THR A 76 -15.74 14.04 -23.35
N ARG A 77 -15.46 14.65 -22.18
CA ARG A 77 -14.36 15.62 -21.98
C ARG A 77 -13.01 15.02 -22.37
N ASP A 78 -12.16 15.80 -23.06
CA ASP A 78 -10.79 15.42 -23.40
C ASP A 78 -10.04 14.87 -22.21
N LYS A 79 -9.29 13.78 -22.44
CA LYS A 79 -8.55 13.05 -21.41
C LYS A 79 -7.05 13.35 -21.53
N ARG A 80 -6.42 13.76 -20.43
CA ARG A 80 -4.97 13.87 -20.36
C ARG A 80 -4.36 12.50 -20.03
N VAL A 81 -3.47 12.04 -20.92
CA VAL A 81 -2.72 10.79 -20.73
C VAL A 81 -1.25 11.09 -20.56
N TYR A 82 -0.56 10.24 -19.83
CA TYR A 82 0.84 10.35 -19.46
C TYR A 82 1.59 9.12 -19.94
N ARG A 83 2.82 9.31 -20.34
CA ARG A 83 3.75 8.27 -20.77
C ARG A 83 5.11 8.51 -20.13
N ILE A 84 5.82 7.43 -19.79
CA ILE A 84 7.23 7.50 -19.37
C ILE A 84 8.10 7.93 -20.55
N THR A 85 9.13 8.74 -20.30
CA THR A 85 10.17 9.08 -21.29
C THR A 85 11.31 8.05 -21.23
N ASP A 86 12.24 8.09 -22.22
CA ASP A 86 13.43 7.23 -22.20
C ASP A 86 14.34 7.55 -21.00
N GLU A 87 14.45 8.85 -20.63
CA GLU A 87 15.14 9.30 -19.43
C GLU A 87 14.46 8.76 -18.16
N GLY A 88 13.11 8.81 -18.12
CA GLY A 88 12.33 8.27 -17.02
C GLY A 88 12.51 6.75 -16.88
N MET A 89 12.53 6.03 -18.02
CA MET A 89 12.76 4.58 -18.03
C MET A 89 14.16 4.24 -17.54
N THR A 90 15.16 4.99 -17.95
CA THR A 90 16.54 4.82 -17.45
C THR A 90 16.61 5.09 -15.96
N ALA A 91 16.03 6.19 -15.49
CA ALA A 91 16.04 6.58 -14.09
C ALA A 91 15.36 5.54 -13.19
N VAL A 92 14.18 5.00 -13.59
CA VAL A 92 13.49 3.98 -12.78
C VAL A 92 14.24 2.65 -12.74
N ARG A 93 14.91 2.28 -13.82
CA ARG A 93 15.77 1.07 -13.86
C ARG A 93 16.98 1.20 -12.94
N GLU A 94 17.66 2.35 -12.97
CA GLU A 94 18.77 2.64 -12.07
C GLU A 94 18.32 2.63 -10.61
N TRP A 95 17.23 3.31 -10.31
CA TRP A 95 16.66 3.31 -8.96
C TRP A 95 16.31 1.89 -8.48
N ALA A 96 15.62 1.10 -9.29
CA ALA A 96 15.23 -0.26 -8.92
C ALA A 96 16.44 -1.20 -8.68
N ARG A 97 17.58 -0.94 -9.34
CA ARG A 97 18.79 -1.75 -9.22
C ARG A 97 19.74 -1.29 -8.11
N GLU A 98 19.83 0.02 -7.87
CA GLU A 98 20.90 0.62 -7.07
C GLU A 98 20.42 1.31 -5.79
N ALA A 99 19.11 1.57 -5.65
CA ALA A 99 18.60 2.20 -4.45
C ALA A 99 18.85 1.30 -3.21
N PRO A 100 19.25 1.89 -2.07
CA PRO A 100 19.36 1.14 -0.83
C PRO A 100 18.03 0.50 -0.46
N VAL A 101 18.08 -0.68 0.17
CA VAL A 101 16.88 -1.32 0.71
C VAL A 101 16.57 -0.69 2.06
N ASP A 102 15.57 0.16 2.10
CA ASP A 102 15.12 0.76 3.35
C ASP A 102 14.42 -0.27 4.26
N PRO A 103 14.59 -0.19 5.58
CA PRO A 103 13.83 -1.01 6.52
C PRO A 103 12.33 -0.76 6.38
N THR A 104 11.55 -1.83 6.48
CA THR A 104 10.09 -1.72 6.49
C THR A 104 9.62 -0.99 7.75
N VAL A 105 8.84 0.08 7.60
CA VAL A 105 8.20 0.81 8.70
C VAL A 105 6.77 0.33 8.86
N LEU A 106 6.49 -0.36 9.96
CA LEU A 106 5.16 -0.86 10.28
C LEU A 106 4.38 0.19 11.09
N LYS A 107 3.30 0.72 10.53
CA LYS A 107 2.32 1.58 11.22
C LYS A 107 1.03 0.79 11.46
N HIS A 108 1.00 0.03 12.53
CA HIS A 108 -0.08 -0.91 12.82
C HIS A 108 -1.03 -0.33 13.87
N GLY A 109 -2.16 0.26 13.43
CA GLY A 109 -3.12 0.93 14.31
C GLY A 109 -3.75 0.02 15.38
N PRO A 110 -4.20 -1.22 15.08
CA PRO A 110 -4.68 -2.17 16.09
C PRO A 110 -3.65 -2.49 17.16
N MET A 111 -2.37 -2.71 16.79
CA MET A 111 -1.30 -2.99 17.77
C MET A 111 -0.98 -1.76 18.64
N LEU A 112 -1.07 -0.54 18.10
CA LEU A 112 -0.95 0.66 18.91
C LEU A 112 -2.08 0.73 19.97
N ARG A 113 -3.31 0.36 19.62
CA ARG A 113 -4.42 0.30 20.57
C ARG A 113 -4.23 -0.81 21.61
N LEU A 114 -3.73 -1.97 21.19
CA LEU A 114 -3.40 -3.05 22.10
C LEU A 114 -2.31 -2.62 23.10
N TRP A 115 -1.29 -1.91 22.65
CA TRP A 115 -0.25 -1.35 23.54
C TRP A 115 -0.83 -0.36 24.56
N LEU A 116 -1.90 0.38 24.19
CA LEU A 116 -2.67 1.27 25.07
C LEU A 116 -3.81 0.55 25.78
N GLY A 117 -3.84 -0.76 25.82
CA GLY A 117 -4.96 -1.57 26.32
C GLY A 117 -5.35 -1.32 27.78
N HIS A 118 -4.45 -0.77 28.58
CA HIS A 118 -4.76 -0.35 29.96
C HIS A 118 -5.78 0.81 30.05
N LEU A 119 -6.06 1.49 28.91
CA LEU A 119 -7.04 2.58 28.78
C LEU A 119 -8.39 2.10 28.24
N LEU A 120 -8.50 0.83 27.87
CA LEU A 120 -9.68 0.23 27.24
C LEU A 120 -10.21 -0.92 28.11
N ASP A 121 -11.52 -1.14 28.08
CA ASP A 121 -12.07 -2.39 28.57
C ASP A 121 -11.74 -3.55 27.63
N PRO A 122 -11.71 -4.80 28.17
CA PRO A 122 -11.36 -5.97 27.36
C PRO A 122 -12.30 -6.21 26.17
N GLU A 123 -13.60 -5.92 26.33
CA GLU A 123 -14.60 -6.10 25.26
C GLU A 123 -14.30 -5.18 24.08
N ARG A 124 -14.00 -3.90 24.36
CA ARG A 124 -13.62 -2.96 23.30
C ARG A 124 -12.33 -3.36 22.58
N MET A 125 -11.39 -3.94 23.29
CA MET A 125 -10.16 -4.45 22.69
C MET A 125 -10.45 -5.65 21.76
N ARG A 126 -11.33 -6.56 22.19
CA ARG A 126 -11.80 -7.67 21.35
C ARG A 126 -12.41 -7.16 20.04
N GLU A 127 -13.32 -6.19 20.11
CA GLU A 127 -13.93 -5.58 18.92
C GLU A 127 -12.88 -5.05 17.94
N VAL A 128 -11.84 -4.37 18.45
CA VAL A 128 -10.75 -3.83 17.61
C VAL A 128 -10.03 -4.96 16.86
N LEU A 129 -9.73 -6.07 17.54
CA LEU A 129 -9.03 -7.20 16.93
C LEU A 129 -9.92 -7.99 15.96
N VAL A 130 -11.21 -8.17 16.29
CA VAL A 130 -12.20 -8.79 15.38
C VAL A 130 -12.31 -7.97 14.09
N GLN A 131 -12.46 -6.65 14.20
CA GLN A 131 -12.50 -5.76 13.03
C GLN A 131 -11.23 -5.84 12.20
N HIS A 132 -10.07 -5.98 12.85
CA HIS A 132 -8.78 -6.13 12.16
C HIS A 132 -8.69 -7.49 11.45
N GLN A 133 -9.10 -8.57 12.10
CA GLN A 133 -9.15 -9.91 11.51
C GLN A 133 -10.01 -9.94 10.26
N GLU A 134 -11.21 -9.35 10.32
CA GLU A 134 -12.10 -9.22 9.17
C GLU A 134 -11.49 -8.37 8.05
N PHE A 135 -10.83 -7.26 8.40
CA PHE A 135 -10.13 -6.42 7.43
C PHE A 135 -9.03 -7.21 6.71
N ALA A 136 -8.21 -7.96 7.46
CA ALA A 136 -7.15 -8.78 6.90
C ALA A 136 -7.71 -9.85 5.94
N GLU A 137 -8.78 -10.56 6.33
CA GLU A 137 -9.41 -11.56 5.48
C GLU A 137 -10.02 -10.95 4.21
N ARG A 138 -10.72 -9.82 4.31
CA ARG A 138 -11.24 -9.12 3.12
C ARG A 138 -10.13 -8.69 2.18
N THR A 139 -9.01 -8.21 2.72
CA THR A 139 -7.86 -7.74 1.93
C THR A 139 -7.14 -8.92 1.27
N ARG A 140 -6.99 -10.05 1.97
CA ARG A 140 -6.45 -11.30 1.43
C ARG A 140 -7.27 -11.78 0.23
N ARG A 141 -8.60 -11.88 0.38
CA ARG A 141 -9.50 -12.31 -0.71
C ARG A 141 -9.40 -11.38 -1.93
N ARG A 142 -9.25 -10.08 -1.70
CA ARG A 142 -9.09 -9.12 -2.78
C ARG A 142 -7.76 -9.31 -3.52
N ALA A 143 -6.66 -9.54 -2.80
CA ALA A 143 -5.38 -9.84 -3.43
C ALA A 143 -5.45 -11.11 -4.31
N MET A 144 -6.14 -12.16 -3.85
CA MET A 144 -6.37 -13.38 -4.63
C MET A 144 -7.18 -13.10 -5.91
N ALA A 145 -8.27 -12.34 -5.82
CA ALA A 145 -9.09 -12.01 -6.98
C ALA A 145 -8.32 -11.19 -8.02
N ASP A 146 -7.43 -10.28 -7.58
CA ASP A 146 -6.57 -9.51 -8.48
C ASP A 146 -5.48 -10.41 -9.14
N VAL A 147 -5.03 -11.48 -8.46
CA VAL A 147 -4.16 -12.53 -9.06
C VAL A 147 -4.88 -13.27 -10.19
N GLU A 148 -6.10 -13.72 -9.95
CA GLU A 148 -6.88 -14.49 -10.93
C GLU A 148 -7.25 -13.65 -12.16
N GLY A 149 -7.45 -12.36 -11.99
CA GLY A 149 -7.80 -11.41 -13.06
C GLY A 149 -6.60 -10.85 -13.84
N ALA A 150 -5.36 -11.17 -13.45
CA ALA A 150 -4.18 -10.63 -14.11
C ALA A 150 -3.87 -11.39 -15.41
N LYS A 151 -3.45 -10.64 -16.43
CA LYS A 151 -3.07 -11.20 -17.74
C LYS A 151 -1.78 -12.00 -17.64
N GLU A 152 -1.68 -13.09 -18.38
CA GLU A 152 -0.48 -13.94 -18.51
C GLU A 152 0.59 -13.29 -19.42
N GLU A 153 0.91 -12.03 -19.22
CA GLU A 153 2.00 -11.36 -19.92
C GLU A 153 3.27 -11.33 -19.05
N SER A 154 4.43 -11.51 -19.67
CA SER A 154 5.71 -11.58 -18.95
C SER A 154 6.01 -10.34 -18.12
N ALA A 155 5.55 -9.15 -18.53
CA ALA A 155 5.69 -7.90 -17.78
C ALA A 155 4.97 -7.92 -16.43
N TRP A 156 3.92 -8.75 -16.28
CA TRP A 156 3.13 -8.87 -15.05
C TRP A 156 3.63 -9.93 -14.08
N ALA A 157 4.68 -10.69 -14.43
CA ALA A 157 5.21 -11.76 -13.59
C ALA A 157 5.61 -11.28 -12.19
N TYR A 158 6.35 -10.17 -12.08
CA TYR A 158 6.75 -9.62 -10.77
C TYR A 158 5.60 -8.96 -10.00
N PRO A 159 4.72 -8.13 -10.58
CA PRO A 159 3.49 -7.70 -9.93
C PRO A 159 2.65 -8.84 -9.38
N MET A 160 2.54 -9.97 -10.09
CA MET A 160 1.86 -11.17 -9.59
C MET A 160 2.51 -11.75 -8.33
N LEU A 161 3.84 -11.73 -8.24
CA LEU A 161 4.55 -12.17 -7.02
C LEU A 161 4.25 -11.25 -5.84
N THR A 162 4.09 -9.94 -6.05
CA THR A 162 3.70 -9.00 -4.98
C THR A 162 2.28 -9.24 -4.49
N LEU A 163 1.35 -9.61 -5.37
CA LEU A 163 -0.01 -10.01 -4.98
C LEU A 163 -0.03 -11.33 -4.20
N LYS A 164 0.77 -12.32 -4.59
CA LYS A 164 0.94 -13.57 -3.83
C LYS A 164 1.58 -13.32 -2.46
N TRP A 165 2.53 -12.39 -2.38
CA TRP A 165 3.06 -11.94 -1.10
C TRP A 165 1.98 -11.29 -0.24
N ALA A 166 1.17 -10.41 -0.80
CA ALA A 166 0.08 -9.74 -0.10
C ALA A 166 -0.95 -10.74 0.43
N GLU A 167 -1.32 -11.75 -0.36
CA GLU A 167 -2.20 -12.84 0.08
C GLU A 167 -1.67 -13.52 1.35
N ARG A 168 -0.39 -13.91 1.34
CA ARG A 168 0.28 -14.57 2.49
C ARG A 168 0.40 -13.65 3.69
N TYR A 169 0.76 -12.39 3.45
CA TYR A 169 0.89 -11.38 4.51
C TYR A 169 -0.44 -11.18 5.24
N TYR A 170 -1.53 -10.98 4.51
CA TYR A 170 -2.85 -10.77 5.12
C TYR A 170 -3.46 -12.06 5.71
N ALA A 171 -3.07 -13.24 5.25
CA ALA A 171 -3.37 -14.48 5.94
C ALA A 171 -2.71 -14.52 7.33
N SER A 172 -1.41 -14.18 7.40
CA SER A 172 -0.68 -14.11 8.67
C SER A 172 -1.25 -13.03 9.61
N GLU A 173 -1.62 -11.85 9.09
CA GLU A 173 -2.26 -10.79 9.89
C GLU A 173 -3.59 -11.24 10.50
N ARG A 174 -4.41 -11.99 9.74
CA ARG A 174 -5.66 -12.58 10.22
C ARG A 174 -5.40 -13.57 11.35
N ASP A 175 -4.42 -14.44 11.16
CA ASP A 175 -4.11 -15.51 12.14
C ASP A 175 -3.46 -14.92 13.40
N LEU A 176 -2.62 -13.90 13.28
CA LEU A 176 -2.09 -13.14 14.41
C LEU A 176 -3.20 -12.43 15.20
N ALA A 177 -4.18 -11.83 14.52
CA ALA A 177 -5.31 -11.21 15.19
C ALA A 177 -6.16 -12.24 15.96
N ALA A 178 -6.34 -13.46 15.41
CA ALA A 178 -7.00 -14.55 16.12
C ALA A 178 -6.23 -14.97 17.39
N ALA A 179 -4.92 -15.18 17.28
CA ALA A 179 -4.09 -15.51 18.43
C ALA A 179 -4.13 -14.43 19.53
N MET A 180 -4.14 -13.14 19.13
CA MET A 180 -4.27 -12.03 20.10
C MET A 180 -5.64 -12.00 20.78
N LEU A 181 -6.71 -12.46 20.15
CA LEU A 181 -8.01 -12.62 20.80
C LEU A 181 -7.95 -13.67 21.91
N ASP A 182 -7.32 -14.82 21.64
CA ASP A 182 -7.12 -15.87 22.64
C ASP A 182 -6.27 -15.37 23.83
N ASP A 183 -5.23 -14.57 23.56
CA ASP A 183 -4.39 -13.98 24.61
C ASP A 183 -5.16 -12.96 25.48
N ILE A 184 -6.06 -12.17 24.90
CA ILE A 184 -6.92 -11.25 25.66
C ILE A 184 -7.91 -12.02 26.55
N ASP A 185 -8.49 -13.10 26.05
CA ASP A 185 -9.40 -13.93 26.82
C ASP A 185 -8.70 -14.60 28.00
N ALA A 186 -7.49 -15.12 27.77
CA ALA A 186 -6.68 -15.67 28.85
C ALA A 186 -6.30 -14.61 29.90
N LEU A 187 -5.99 -13.39 29.46
CA LEU A 187 -5.69 -12.26 30.35
C LEU A 187 -6.92 -11.86 31.19
N ALA A 188 -8.12 -11.83 30.61
CA ALA A 188 -9.37 -11.51 31.29
C ALA A 188 -9.69 -12.58 32.35
N ALA A 189 -9.64 -13.87 31.98
CA ALA A 189 -9.87 -15.00 32.92
C ALA A 189 -8.88 -14.98 34.10
N GLY A 190 -7.62 -14.63 33.85
CA GLY A 190 -6.60 -14.54 34.92
C GLY A 190 -6.81 -13.34 35.88
N ARG A 191 -7.54 -12.30 35.45
CA ARG A 191 -7.93 -11.19 36.33
C ARG A 191 -9.11 -11.52 37.22
N ASP A 192 -10.11 -12.20 36.71
CA ASP A 192 -11.28 -12.63 37.47
C ASP A 192 -10.93 -13.67 38.57
N GLY A 193 -9.89 -14.49 38.39
CA GLY A 193 -9.40 -15.46 39.37
C GLY A 193 -8.53 -14.85 40.49
N ARG A 194 -8.20 -13.56 40.42
CA ARG A 194 -7.50 -12.85 41.53
C ARG A 194 -8.51 -12.06 42.35
N GLU A 195 -9.02 -12.66 43.43
CA GLU A 195 -9.75 -11.95 44.50
C GLU A 195 -8.96 -10.69 44.91
N PRO A 196 -9.66 -9.54 45.17
CA PRO A 196 -8.99 -8.35 45.64
C PRO A 196 -8.30 -8.69 46.98
N ARG A 197 -6.96 -8.68 47.00
CA ARG A 197 -6.19 -8.70 48.24
C ARG A 197 -6.65 -7.50 49.05
N ASP A 198 -7.40 -7.83 50.10
CA ASP A 198 -7.87 -6.96 51.18
C ASP A 198 -6.74 -5.95 51.54
N ARG A 199 -6.87 -4.69 51.16
CA ARG A 199 -6.03 -3.60 51.64
C ARG A 199 -6.57 -3.29 53.05
N ARG A 200 -6.12 -4.05 54.05
CA ARG A 200 -6.28 -3.59 55.41
C ARG A 200 -5.40 -2.35 55.66
N PRO A 201 -5.93 -1.39 56.42
CA PRO A 201 -5.33 -0.09 56.68
C PRO A 201 -4.03 -0.18 57.50
#